data_4bded3a3bd8e7d9bed68a201a324bd38
#
_entry.id   4bded3a3bd8e7d9bed68a201a324bd38
#
_cell.length_a   1.000
_cell.length_b   1.000
_cell.length_c   1.000
_cell.angle_alpha   90.00
_cell.angle_beta   90.00
_cell.angle_gamma   90.00
#
_symmetry.space_group_name_H-M   'P 1'
#
loop_
_entity.id
_entity.type
_entity.pdbx_description
1 polymer ?
#
loop_
_entity_poly.entity_id
_entity_poly.type
_entity_poly.pdbx_seq_one_letter_code
_entity_poly.pdbx_strand_id
1 'polypeptide(L)'
;HTISRRQRQMCIRDSPEVEGTMGQVSADQVTLIETVEDARTVEPPAGRHLAFATQTTLSVDDTAEIISVLQFRFPDITGPRGEDICYATTNRQKAVKDIAADVDLMLVIGASNSSNSQRLVEVAKQAGAADAMLIADKHAIAWELADQAGHIGLSAGASAPESLVQDVIQALADRYNLTVTEHGHIRETVNFKLPPILTQ
;
A
#
# COMPACT_ATOMS: atom_id res chain seq x y z
N HIS A 1 -14.37 -11.93 12.16
CA HIS A 1 -15.22 -11.04 11.38
C HIS A 1 -14.66 -10.94 9.98
N THR A 2 -15.31 -11.59 9.03
CA THR A 2 -15.00 -11.52 7.60
C THR A 2 -15.22 -10.09 7.15
N ILE A 3 -14.16 -9.31 6.93
CA ILE A 3 -14.24 -8.03 6.23
C ILE A 3 -14.74 -8.39 4.82
N SER A 4 -15.97 -8.01 4.54
CA SER A 4 -16.67 -8.33 3.30
C SER A 4 -15.82 -7.91 2.09
N ARG A 5 -15.71 -8.77 1.08
CA ARG A 5 -15.13 -8.46 -0.24
C ARG A 5 -15.63 -7.12 -0.81
N ARG A 6 -16.86 -6.72 -0.48
CA ARG A 6 -17.44 -5.42 -0.87
C ARG A 6 -16.69 -4.21 -0.31
N GLN A 7 -16.12 -4.29 0.90
CA GLN A 7 -15.37 -3.17 1.49
C GLN A 7 -13.99 -2.99 0.84
N ARG A 8 -13.34 -4.05 0.38
CA ARG A 8 -12.11 -3.97 -0.42
C ARG A 8 -12.37 -3.33 -1.79
N GLN A 9 -13.47 -3.69 -2.44
CA GLN A 9 -13.88 -3.12 -3.73
C GLN A 9 -14.13 -1.61 -3.65
N MET A 10 -14.76 -1.13 -2.58
CA MET A 10 -15.05 0.30 -2.42
C MET A 10 -13.76 1.15 -2.32
N CYS A 11 -12.72 0.70 -1.62
CA CYS A 11 -11.49 1.50 -1.45
C CYS A 11 -10.69 1.68 -2.75
N ILE A 12 -10.73 0.75 -3.69
CA ILE A 12 -10.00 0.84 -4.96
C ILE A 12 -10.80 1.63 -5.99
N ARG A 13 -12.07 1.34 -6.14
CA ARG A 13 -12.95 1.97 -7.14
C ARG A 13 -13.19 3.45 -6.88
N ASP A 14 -13.31 3.86 -5.62
CA ASP A 14 -13.59 5.23 -5.19
C ASP A 14 -12.29 6.03 -4.94
N SER A 15 -11.15 5.54 -5.42
CA SER A 15 -9.89 6.29 -5.35
C SER A 15 -9.89 7.44 -6.35
N PRO A 16 -9.58 8.67 -5.93
CA PRO A 16 -9.45 9.82 -6.85
C PRO A 16 -8.45 9.58 -7.99
N GLU A 17 -7.43 8.73 -7.77
CA GLU A 17 -6.46 8.34 -8.80
C GLU A 17 -7.13 7.49 -9.89
N VAL A 18 -7.95 6.52 -9.49
CA VAL A 18 -8.69 5.65 -10.43
C VAL A 18 -9.74 6.47 -11.19
N GLU A 19 -10.54 7.29 -10.50
CA GLU A 19 -11.51 8.18 -11.13
C GLU A 19 -10.84 9.14 -12.12
N GLY A 20 -9.70 9.75 -11.72
CA GLY A 20 -8.93 10.64 -12.57
C GLY A 20 -8.40 9.96 -13.81
N THR A 21 -7.88 8.75 -13.69
CA THR A 21 -7.36 7.97 -14.82
C THR A 21 -8.49 7.52 -15.76
N MET A 22 -9.57 6.97 -15.21
CA MET A 22 -10.73 6.56 -16.00
C MET A 22 -11.41 7.73 -16.71
N GLY A 23 -11.40 8.91 -16.10
CA GLY A 23 -11.97 10.13 -16.68
C GLY A 23 -11.19 10.70 -17.88
N GLN A 24 -9.96 10.22 -18.16
CA GLN A 24 -9.17 10.69 -19.31
C GLN A 24 -9.59 10.05 -20.64
N VAL A 25 -10.36 8.98 -20.61
CA VAL A 25 -10.79 8.21 -21.78
C VAL A 25 -12.29 7.93 -21.72
N SER A 26 -12.88 7.55 -22.86
CA SER A 26 -14.30 7.16 -22.89
C SER A 26 -14.51 5.85 -22.13
N ALA A 27 -15.66 5.71 -21.48
CA ALA A 27 -15.97 4.55 -20.63
C ALA A 27 -15.94 3.19 -21.36
N ASP A 28 -16.10 3.20 -22.69
CA ASP A 28 -15.98 2.01 -23.55
C ASP A 28 -14.52 1.62 -23.88
N GLN A 29 -13.55 2.48 -23.51
CA GLN A 29 -12.13 2.30 -23.79
C GLN A 29 -11.33 1.84 -22.56
N VAL A 30 -11.92 1.83 -21.39
CA VAL A 30 -11.26 1.46 -20.15
C VAL A 30 -12.09 0.45 -19.38
N THR A 31 -11.42 -0.55 -18.80
CA THR A 31 -12.02 -1.55 -17.93
C THR A 31 -11.21 -1.63 -16.66
N LEU A 32 -11.85 -1.47 -15.51
CA LEU A 32 -11.22 -1.62 -14.20
C LEU A 32 -11.09 -3.12 -13.87
N ILE A 33 -9.87 -3.54 -13.53
CA ILE A 33 -9.53 -4.88 -13.09
C ILE A 33 -9.07 -4.79 -11.65
N GLU A 34 -9.78 -5.42 -10.74
CA GLU A 34 -9.52 -5.35 -9.30
C GLU A 34 -9.00 -6.68 -8.75
N THR A 35 -9.30 -7.78 -9.43
CA THR A 35 -8.99 -9.13 -8.97
C THR A 35 -8.39 -9.99 -10.07
N VAL A 36 -7.73 -11.07 -9.67
CA VAL A 36 -7.24 -12.11 -10.61
C VAL A 36 -8.41 -12.71 -11.41
N GLU A 37 -9.59 -12.83 -10.81
CA GLU A 37 -10.77 -13.36 -11.51
C GLU A 37 -11.27 -12.38 -12.58
N ASP A 38 -11.25 -11.07 -12.31
CA ASP A 38 -11.55 -10.07 -13.35
C ASP A 38 -10.57 -10.19 -14.52
N ALA A 39 -9.27 -10.37 -14.23
CA ALA A 39 -8.25 -10.56 -15.24
C ALA A 39 -8.47 -11.86 -16.06
N ARG A 40 -9.02 -12.91 -15.43
CA ARG A 40 -9.35 -14.17 -16.11
C ARG A 40 -10.58 -14.08 -17.01
N THR A 41 -11.51 -13.22 -16.68
CA THR A 41 -12.82 -13.17 -17.34
C THR A 41 -13.02 -11.97 -18.26
N VAL A 42 -12.18 -10.94 -18.17
CA VAL A 42 -12.29 -9.74 -19.01
C VAL A 42 -12.25 -10.11 -20.50
N GLU A 43 -13.18 -9.54 -21.27
CA GLU A 43 -13.27 -9.68 -22.72
C GLU A 43 -13.14 -8.32 -23.40
N PRO A 44 -11.94 -7.92 -23.80
CA PRO A 44 -11.74 -6.67 -24.49
C PRO A 44 -12.27 -6.72 -25.94
N PRO A 45 -12.62 -5.56 -26.53
CA PRO A 45 -13.05 -5.49 -27.93
C PRO A 45 -12.02 -6.06 -28.89
N ALA A 46 -12.47 -6.90 -29.83
CA ALA A 46 -11.59 -7.54 -30.81
C ALA A 46 -10.85 -6.52 -31.71
N GLY A 47 -9.60 -6.82 -32.06
CA GLY A 47 -8.79 -6.02 -32.98
C GLY A 47 -8.28 -4.70 -32.42
N ARG A 48 -8.36 -4.47 -31.12
CA ARG A 48 -7.77 -3.30 -30.44
C ARG A 48 -6.42 -3.64 -29.83
N HIS A 49 -5.49 -2.68 -29.87
CA HIS A 49 -4.30 -2.75 -29.06
C HIS A 49 -4.67 -2.55 -27.61
N LEU A 50 -4.19 -3.46 -26.76
CA LEU A 50 -4.44 -3.42 -25.32
C LEU A 50 -3.25 -2.84 -24.59
N ALA A 51 -3.52 -2.05 -23.57
CA ALA A 51 -2.52 -1.58 -22.62
C ALA A 51 -3.09 -1.65 -21.20
N PHE A 52 -2.21 -1.74 -20.22
CA PHE A 52 -2.60 -1.61 -18.83
C PHE A 52 -1.78 -0.55 -18.10
N ALA A 53 -2.37 0.03 -17.08
CA ALA A 53 -1.70 0.88 -16.09
C ALA A 53 -2.16 0.44 -14.71
N THR A 54 -1.34 0.65 -13.68
CA THR A 54 -1.67 0.30 -12.31
C THR A 54 -1.72 1.53 -11.42
N GLN A 55 -2.48 1.46 -10.33
CA GLN A 55 -2.49 2.49 -9.31
C GLN A 55 -1.16 2.48 -8.54
N THR A 56 -0.68 3.65 -8.13
CA THR A 56 0.65 3.83 -7.51
C THR A 56 0.79 3.22 -6.11
N THR A 57 -0.32 2.87 -5.47
CA THR A 57 -0.40 2.42 -4.06
C THR A 57 -0.85 0.97 -3.88
N LEU A 58 -0.91 0.19 -4.97
CA LEU A 58 -1.34 -1.21 -4.90
C LEU A 58 -0.31 -2.11 -4.20
N SER A 59 -0.76 -3.30 -3.82
CA SER A 59 0.12 -4.40 -3.43
C SER A 59 0.97 -4.84 -4.62
N VAL A 60 2.26 -4.91 -4.43
CA VAL A 60 3.21 -5.33 -5.48
C VAL A 60 2.90 -6.77 -5.92
N ASP A 61 2.62 -7.66 -4.97
CA ASP A 61 2.39 -9.08 -5.26
C ASP A 61 1.06 -9.30 -5.96
N ASP A 62 -0.03 -8.71 -5.44
CA ASP A 62 -1.36 -8.84 -6.05
C ASP A 62 -1.38 -8.28 -7.48
N THR A 63 -0.68 -7.16 -7.69
CA THR A 63 -0.55 -6.53 -9.01
C THR A 63 0.24 -7.43 -9.98
N ALA A 64 1.33 -8.04 -9.51
CA ALA A 64 2.14 -8.94 -10.34
C ALA A 64 1.34 -10.18 -10.79
N GLU A 65 0.49 -10.74 -9.91
CA GLU A 65 -0.38 -11.86 -10.25
C GLU A 65 -1.40 -11.49 -11.33
N ILE A 66 -2.09 -10.35 -11.15
CA ILE A 66 -3.07 -9.84 -12.13
C ILE A 66 -2.40 -9.60 -13.49
N ILE A 67 -1.25 -8.93 -13.51
CA ILE A 67 -0.49 -8.65 -14.74
C ILE A 67 -0.07 -9.95 -15.43
N SER A 68 0.39 -10.95 -14.68
CA SER A 68 0.79 -12.24 -15.23
C SER A 68 -0.37 -12.93 -15.95
N VAL A 69 -1.58 -12.89 -15.38
CA VAL A 69 -2.79 -13.44 -16.01
C VAL A 69 -3.16 -12.66 -17.26
N LEU A 70 -3.11 -11.33 -17.24
CA LEU A 70 -3.39 -10.49 -18.41
C LEU A 70 -2.40 -10.76 -19.54
N GLN A 71 -1.10 -10.83 -19.25
CA GLN A 71 -0.05 -11.12 -20.25
C GLN A 71 -0.17 -12.52 -20.83
N PHE A 72 -0.57 -13.51 -20.01
CA PHE A 72 -0.81 -14.86 -20.50
C PHE A 72 -2.01 -14.91 -21.48
N ARG A 73 -3.10 -14.20 -21.17
CA ARG A 73 -4.29 -14.15 -22.01
C ARG A 73 -4.12 -13.26 -23.26
N PHE A 74 -3.36 -12.19 -23.11
CA PHE A 74 -3.16 -11.18 -24.14
C PHE A 74 -1.65 -10.92 -24.33
N PRO A 75 -0.92 -11.77 -25.07
CA PRO A 75 0.54 -11.69 -25.18
C PRO A 75 1.07 -10.34 -25.70
N ASP A 76 0.27 -9.64 -26.50
CA ASP A 76 0.62 -8.34 -27.09
C ASP A 76 0.18 -7.13 -26.22
N ILE A 77 -0.29 -7.37 -24.98
CA ILE A 77 -0.69 -6.28 -24.10
C ILE A 77 0.52 -5.44 -23.70
N THR A 78 0.40 -4.13 -23.78
CA THR A 78 1.48 -3.20 -23.47
C THR A 78 1.32 -2.67 -22.04
N GLY A 79 2.36 -2.83 -21.23
CA GLY A 79 2.46 -2.20 -19.90
C GLY A 79 3.14 -0.83 -19.93
N PRO A 80 3.23 -0.17 -18.78
CA PRO A 80 3.97 1.08 -18.62
C PRO A 80 5.47 0.89 -18.92
N ARG A 81 6.17 1.97 -19.29
CA ARG A 81 7.63 1.92 -19.56
C ARG A 81 8.50 1.68 -18.33
N GLY A 82 7.92 1.75 -17.14
CA GLY A 82 8.55 1.52 -15.84
C GLY A 82 7.54 0.92 -14.86
N GLU A 83 7.90 0.83 -13.60
CA GLU A 83 6.96 0.41 -12.56
C GLU A 83 5.99 1.55 -12.24
N ASP A 84 4.69 1.32 -12.31
CA ASP A 84 3.67 2.30 -11.92
C ASP A 84 3.60 2.45 -10.40
N ILE A 85 3.87 1.37 -9.65
CA ILE A 85 3.87 1.41 -8.20
C ILE A 85 5.03 2.29 -7.74
N CYS A 86 4.69 3.32 -6.96
CA CYS A 86 5.68 4.28 -6.47
C CYS A 86 6.77 3.58 -5.64
N TYR A 87 8.05 3.95 -5.89
CA TYR A 87 9.20 3.41 -5.15
C TYR A 87 9.01 3.50 -3.63
N ALA A 88 8.41 4.58 -3.14
CA ALA A 88 8.13 4.74 -1.71
C ALA A 88 7.11 3.70 -1.20
N THR A 89 6.13 3.33 -2.02
CA THR A 89 5.18 2.24 -1.73
C THR A 89 5.90 0.89 -1.72
N THR A 90 6.69 0.60 -2.75
CA THR A 90 7.45 -0.66 -2.88
C THR A 90 8.41 -0.84 -1.72
N ASN A 91 9.19 0.19 -1.37
CA ASN A 91 10.15 0.13 -0.28
C ASN A 91 9.49 -0.14 1.08
N ARG A 92 8.35 0.53 1.34
CA ARG A 92 7.61 0.33 2.60
C ARG A 92 6.95 -1.03 2.69
N GLN A 93 6.37 -1.52 1.61
CA GLN A 93 5.82 -2.88 1.58
C GLN A 93 6.90 -3.92 1.83
N LYS A 94 8.09 -3.75 1.23
CA LYS A 94 9.23 -4.63 1.48
C LYS A 94 9.65 -4.60 2.95
N ALA A 95 9.85 -3.41 3.52
CA ALA A 95 10.25 -3.28 4.92
C ALA A 95 9.22 -3.89 5.88
N VAL A 96 7.92 -3.74 5.60
CA VAL A 96 6.85 -4.38 6.38
C VAL A 96 6.92 -5.90 6.26
N LYS A 97 7.09 -6.45 5.04
CA LYS A 97 7.21 -7.90 4.83
C LYS A 97 8.41 -8.50 5.55
N ASP A 98 9.53 -7.77 5.58
CA ASP A 98 10.77 -8.25 6.19
C ASP A 98 10.63 -8.49 7.70
N ILE A 99 9.68 -7.83 8.38
CA ILE A 99 9.49 -7.95 9.83
C ILE A 99 8.14 -8.56 10.24
N ALA A 100 7.18 -8.65 9.32
CA ALA A 100 5.80 -8.98 9.66
C ALA A 100 5.62 -10.32 10.35
N ALA A 101 6.40 -11.33 9.97
CA ALA A 101 6.33 -12.68 10.56
C ALA A 101 6.90 -12.75 11.99
N ASP A 102 7.69 -11.75 12.38
CA ASP A 102 8.41 -11.72 13.66
C ASP A 102 7.69 -10.81 14.69
N VAL A 103 6.55 -10.24 14.35
CA VAL A 103 5.81 -9.30 15.23
C VAL A 103 4.42 -9.82 15.56
N ASP A 104 4.01 -9.59 16.81
CA ASP A 104 2.67 -9.92 17.28
C ASP A 104 1.65 -8.85 16.87
N LEU A 105 2.10 -7.60 16.81
CA LEU A 105 1.26 -6.46 16.43
C LEU A 105 2.03 -5.51 15.51
N MET A 106 1.50 -5.27 14.31
CA MET A 106 2.02 -4.25 13.40
C MET A 106 1.17 -2.98 13.49
N LEU A 107 1.77 -1.86 13.91
CA LEU A 107 1.18 -0.54 13.90
C LEU A 107 1.60 0.20 12.63
N VAL A 108 0.64 0.63 11.83
CA VAL A 108 0.90 1.45 10.65
C VAL A 108 0.36 2.85 10.89
N ILE A 109 1.25 3.85 10.90
CA ILE A 109 0.86 5.25 11.08
C ILE A 109 0.41 5.84 9.75
N GLY A 110 -0.81 6.40 9.73
CA GLY A 110 -1.34 7.04 8.54
C GLY A 110 -2.79 7.45 8.66
N ALA A 111 -3.23 8.29 7.73
CA ALA A 111 -4.62 8.71 7.68
C ALA A 111 -5.54 7.57 7.17
N SER A 112 -6.76 7.52 7.69
CA SER A 112 -7.74 6.48 7.34
C SER A 112 -8.16 6.50 5.87
N ASN A 113 -7.99 7.61 5.18
CA ASN A 113 -8.23 7.76 3.74
C ASN A 113 -6.98 7.56 2.87
N SER A 114 -5.84 7.20 3.46
CA SER A 114 -4.61 6.92 2.73
C SER A 114 -4.60 5.48 2.21
N SER A 115 -4.76 5.29 0.90
CA SER A 115 -4.71 3.97 0.25
C SER A 115 -3.38 3.25 0.54
N ASN A 116 -2.25 3.98 0.51
CA ASN A 116 -0.95 3.40 0.83
C ASN A 116 -0.88 2.88 2.27
N SER A 117 -1.39 3.64 3.24
CA SER A 117 -1.34 3.21 4.66
C SER A 117 -2.26 2.02 4.93
N GLN A 118 -3.46 2.00 4.33
CA GLN A 118 -4.36 0.84 4.40
C GLN A 118 -3.73 -0.41 3.78
N ARG A 119 -3.07 -0.23 2.63
CA ARG A 119 -2.37 -1.33 1.96
C ARG A 119 -1.23 -1.91 2.79
N LEU A 120 -0.49 -1.10 3.53
CA LEU A 120 0.56 -1.59 4.42
C LEU A 120 0.01 -2.48 5.54
N VAL A 121 -1.18 -2.19 6.08
CA VAL A 121 -1.86 -3.05 7.05
C VAL A 121 -2.22 -4.40 6.43
N GLU A 122 -2.75 -4.41 5.21
CA GLU A 122 -3.08 -5.64 4.51
C GLU A 122 -1.83 -6.47 4.21
N VAL A 123 -0.78 -5.83 3.71
CA VAL A 123 0.52 -6.48 3.44
C VAL A 123 1.12 -7.07 4.71
N ALA A 124 1.05 -6.38 5.85
CA ALA A 124 1.53 -6.91 7.12
C ALA A 124 0.80 -8.19 7.52
N LYS A 125 -0.55 -8.21 7.40
CA LYS A 125 -1.35 -9.40 7.70
C LYS A 125 -1.07 -10.55 6.75
N GLN A 126 -0.93 -10.26 5.47
CA GLN A 126 -0.60 -11.29 4.45
C GLN A 126 0.81 -11.87 4.67
N ALA A 127 1.74 -11.03 5.13
CA ALA A 127 3.13 -11.43 5.38
C ALA A 127 3.35 -12.12 6.75
N GLY A 128 2.31 -12.29 7.56
CA GLY A 128 2.35 -13.13 8.74
C GLY A 128 2.31 -12.42 10.09
N ALA A 129 2.11 -11.09 10.13
CA ALA A 129 1.85 -10.41 11.41
C ALA A 129 0.61 -11.00 12.07
N ALA A 130 0.69 -11.31 13.38
CA ALA A 130 -0.43 -11.91 14.09
C ALA A 130 -1.63 -10.95 14.13
N ASP A 131 -1.37 -9.65 14.31
CA ASP A 131 -2.35 -8.60 14.05
C ASP A 131 -1.67 -7.36 13.42
N ALA A 132 -2.47 -6.54 12.73
CA ALA A 132 -2.01 -5.29 12.16
C ALA A 132 -3.13 -4.26 12.11
N MET A 133 -2.82 -3.02 12.45
CA MET A 133 -3.79 -1.95 12.49
C MET A 133 -3.24 -0.61 12.01
N LEU A 134 -4.15 0.18 11.43
CA LEU A 134 -3.88 1.57 11.08
C LEU A 134 -4.16 2.48 12.28
N ILE A 135 -3.23 3.34 12.60
CA ILE A 135 -3.38 4.36 13.65
C ILE A 135 -3.11 5.75 13.06
N ALA A 136 -3.93 6.73 13.43
CA ALA A 136 -3.71 8.11 13.00
C ALA A 136 -2.56 8.78 13.78
N ASP A 137 -2.46 8.45 15.06
CA ASP A 137 -1.47 8.98 16.00
C ASP A 137 -1.37 8.08 17.25
N LYS A 138 -0.58 8.49 18.25
CA LYS A 138 -0.40 7.77 19.51
C LYS A 138 -1.68 7.54 20.33
N HIS A 139 -2.71 8.38 20.16
CA HIS A 139 -3.97 8.23 20.90
C HIS A 139 -4.85 7.11 20.33
N ALA A 140 -4.56 6.68 19.12
CA ALA A 140 -5.25 5.57 18.45
C ALA A 140 -4.60 4.21 18.72
N ILE A 141 -3.56 4.13 19.55
CA ILE A 141 -2.93 2.85 19.93
C ILE A 141 -3.93 2.00 20.70
N ALA A 142 -4.18 0.78 20.22
CA ALA A 142 -4.99 -0.21 20.94
C ALA A 142 -4.14 -0.85 22.05
N TRP A 143 -4.11 -0.23 23.20
CA TRP A 143 -3.27 -0.64 24.32
C TRP A 143 -3.55 -2.07 24.79
N GLU A 144 -4.79 -2.54 24.68
CA GLU A 144 -5.18 -3.91 25.02
C GLU A 144 -4.44 -4.95 24.14
N LEU A 145 -4.23 -4.62 22.87
CA LEU A 145 -3.44 -5.47 21.97
C LEU A 145 -1.93 -5.30 22.21
N ALA A 146 -1.50 -4.06 22.41
CA ALA A 146 -0.09 -3.77 22.68
C ALA A 146 0.41 -4.40 23.99
N ASP A 147 -0.44 -4.47 25.03
CA ASP A 147 -0.11 -5.11 26.33
C ASP A 147 0.08 -6.65 26.19
N GLN A 148 -0.46 -7.26 25.15
CA GLN A 148 -0.32 -8.69 24.88
C GLN A 148 0.82 -9.01 23.91
N ALA A 149 1.36 -8.02 23.22
CA ALA A 149 2.41 -8.18 22.23
C ALA A 149 3.79 -8.21 22.87
N GLY A 150 4.59 -9.23 22.58
CA GLY A 150 6.00 -9.29 22.92
C GLY A 150 6.85 -8.48 21.94
N HIS A 151 6.44 -8.44 20.67
CA HIS A 151 7.09 -7.70 19.59
C HIS A 151 6.10 -6.83 18.85
N ILE A 152 6.37 -5.54 18.81
CA ILE A 152 5.55 -4.55 18.07
C ILE A 152 6.36 -4.04 16.88
N GLY A 153 5.84 -4.25 15.67
CA GLY A 153 6.33 -3.62 14.45
C GLY A 153 5.71 -2.24 14.26
N LEU A 154 6.50 -1.29 13.80
CA LEU A 154 6.03 0.07 13.50
C LEU A 154 6.43 0.45 12.08
N SER A 155 5.46 0.89 11.30
CA SER A 155 5.67 1.45 9.97
C SER A 155 4.79 2.68 9.76
N ALA A 156 5.06 3.44 8.72
CA ALA A 156 4.30 4.65 8.41
C ALA A 156 4.00 4.76 6.92
N GLY A 157 2.85 5.31 6.58
CA GLY A 157 2.52 5.67 5.20
C GLY A 157 3.49 6.71 4.63
N ALA A 158 3.63 6.75 3.31
CA ALA A 158 4.58 7.63 2.62
C ALA A 158 4.38 9.13 2.94
N SER A 159 3.16 9.53 3.28
CA SER A 159 2.81 10.92 3.62
C SER A 159 2.75 11.19 5.13
N ALA A 160 3.00 10.20 5.98
CA ALA A 160 2.97 10.39 7.41
C ALA A 160 4.21 11.17 7.86
N PRO A 161 4.06 12.25 8.66
CA PRO A 161 5.19 12.99 9.21
C PRO A 161 6.02 12.12 10.17
N GLU A 162 7.34 12.28 10.11
CA GLU A 162 8.27 11.61 11.02
C GLU A 162 7.96 11.90 12.49
N SER A 163 7.47 13.10 12.79
CA SER A 163 7.08 13.48 14.16
C SER A 163 6.01 12.55 14.77
N LEU A 164 5.05 12.06 13.95
CA LEU A 164 4.05 11.10 14.44
C LEU A 164 4.67 9.74 14.77
N VAL A 165 5.70 9.32 14.01
CA VAL A 165 6.43 8.09 14.29
C VAL A 165 7.14 8.20 15.62
N GLN A 166 7.85 9.31 15.87
CA GLN A 166 8.54 9.58 17.12
C GLN A 166 7.59 9.70 18.30
N ASP A 167 6.43 10.32 18.11
CA ASP A 167 5.38 10.41 19.14
C ASP A 167 4.83 9.04 19.55
N VAL A 168 4.65 8.12 18.59
CA VAL A 168 4.20 6.75 18.87
C VAL A 168 5.29 5.96 19.59
N ILE A 169 6.55 6.06 19.14
CA ILE A 169 7.69 5.43 19.84
C ILE A 169 7.79 5.93 21.29
N GLN A 170 7.67 7.23 21.49
CA GLN A 170 7.72 7.81 22.86
C GLN A 170 6.56 7.30 23.71
N ALA A 171 5.34 7.26 23.20
CA ALA A 171 4.19 6.75 23.93
C ALA A 171 4.34 5.27 24.34
N LEU A 172 4.94 4.45 23.46
CA LEU A 172 5.28 3.07 23.78
C LEU A 172 6.39 3.00 24.84
N ALA A 173 7.42 3.86 24.74
CA ALA A 173 8.53 3.91 25.69
C ALA A 173 8.11 4.39 27.08
N ASP A 174 7.11 5.27 27.17
CA ASP A 174 6.54 5.73 28.45
C ASP A 174 5.80 4.61 29.20
N ARG A 175 5.35 3.58 28.47
CA ARG A 175 4.59 2.45 29.03
C ARG A 175 5.42 1.19 29.23
N TYR A 176 6.38 0.95 28.33
CA TYR A 176 7.16 -0.29 28.30
C TYR A 176 8.67 -0.01 28.35
N ASN A 177 9.44 -0.98 28.85
CA ASN A 177 10.88 -0.95 28.71
C ASN A 177 11.27 -1.50 27.33
N LEU A 178 11.48 -0.59 26.37
CA LEU A 178 11.67 -0.92 24.95
C LEU A 178 13.13 -1.06 24.55
N THR A 179 13.37 -1.95 23.61
CA THR A 179 14.53 -1.90 22.70
C THR A 179 14.03 -1.61 21.31
N VAL A 180 14.42 -0.48 20.73
CA VAL A 180 14.03 -0.09 19.36
C VAL A 180 15.11 -0.56 18.39
N THR A 181 14.71 -1.31 17.37
CA THR A 181 15.59 -1.76 16.28
C THR A 181 15.03 -1.23 14.95
N GLU A 182 15.87 -0.54 14.19
CA GLU A 182 15.51 -0.10 12.84
C GLU A 182 15.74 -1.24 11.84
N HIS A 183 14.72 -1.53 11.06
CA HIS A 183 14.76 -2.46 9.94
C HIS A 183 14.59 -1.72 8.62
N GLY A 184 15.43 -2.05 7.66
CA GLY A 184 15.40 -1.49 6.30
C GLY A 184 16.80 -1.16 5.82
N HIS A 185 17.15 -1.69 4.65
CA HIS A 185 18.45 -1.45 4.02
C HIS A 185 18.42 -0.32 2.98
N ILE A 186 17.22 0.19 2.66
CA ILE A 186 17.03 1.17 1.62
C ILE A 186 16.92 2.55 2.25
N ARG A 187 17.99 3.36 2.12
CA ARG A 187 17.90 4.79 2.39
C ARG A 187 17.39 5.48 1.14
N GLU A 188 16.25 6.15 1.26
CA GLU A 188 15.72 6.96 0.16
C GLU A 188 16.67 8.15 -0.07
N THR A 189 17.25 8.20 -1.26
CA THR A 189 18.17 9.29 -1.67
C THR A 189 17.53 10.23 -2.69
N VAL A 190 16.23 10.06 -2.96
CA VAL A 190 15.52 10.86 -3.95
C VAL A 190 15.27 12.26 -3.41
N ASN A 191 15.89 13.24 -4.04
CA ASN A 191 15.68 14.66 -3.75
C ASN A 191 14.87 15.29 -4.88
N PHE A 192 13.67 15.77 -4.56
CA PHE A 192 12.87 16.55 -5.49
C PHE A 192 13.37 17.99 -5.53
N LYS A 193 13.66 18.48 -6.74
CA LYS A 193 13.99 19.90 -6.91
C LYS A 193 12.78 20.76 -6.59
N LEU A 194 12.99 21.82 -5.83
CA LEU A 194 11.94 22.80 -5.63
C LEU A 194 11.52 23.42 -6.97
N PRO A 195 10.24 23.73 -7.16
CA PRO A 195 9.79 24.50 -8.32
C PRO A 195 10.58 25.82 -8.43
N PRO A 196 10.91 26.27 -9.65
CA PRO A 196 11.73 27.49 -9.84
C PRO A 196 11.17 28.74 -9.15
N ILE A 197 9.85 28.81 -8.96
CA ILE A 197 9.17 29.92 -8.27
C ILE A 197 9.48 29.97 -6.76
N LEU A 198 9.93 28.85 -6.17
CA LEU A 198 10.29 28.77 -4.75
C LEU A 198 11.80 28.83 -4.50
N THR A 199 12.59 28.98 -5.56
CA THR A 199 14.06 29.06 -5.49
C THR A 199 14.60 30.48 -5.68
N GLN A 200 13.70 31.48 -5.65
CA GLN A 200 14.05 32.92 -5.71
C GLN A 200 14.24 33.48 -4.30
#